data_97dd9fccca0ee25b29307d7a2516515e
#
_entry.id   97dd9fccca0ee25b29307d7a2516515e
#
_cell.length_a   1.000
_cell.length_b   1.000
_cell.length_c   1.000
_cell.angle_alpha   90.00
_cell.angle_beta   90.00
_cell.angle_gamma   90.00
#
_symmetry.space_group_name_H-M   'P 1'
#
loop_
_entity.id
_entity.type
_entity.pdbx_description
1 polymer ?
#
loop_
_entity_poly.entity_id
_entity_poly.type
_entity_poly.pdbx_seq_one_letter_code
_entity_poly.pdbx_strand_id
1 'polypeptide(L)'
;GYDLWSSETSVELADKYRFAYATVGVHPTDISGYTDEVEEKLIKLCGNPKVVAIGEIGLDYYWMKDPKDIQEIYFRKQMDIARKVNKPVVIHTRDAMEDTVKILQEYEDIKGIMHCYPGSYETAKLLMDRYYFGVAGVVTFKNNVKTKEFVEKMPLDRLLIETDSPYLTPVPYRGKRNEPSYVEFVAQEVASIKGITVEEVIRVTTENAKKIYGIGE
;
A
#
# COMPACT_ATOMS: atom_id res chain seq x y z
N GLY A 1 -5.22 8.39 -1.71
CA GLY A 1 -6.44 8.58 -2.51
C GLY A 1 -6.86 7.29 -3.19
N TYR A 2 -8.14 7.12 -3.39
CA TYR A 2 -8.74 5.98 -4.10
C TYR A 2 -9.59 6.43 -5.30
N ASP A 3 -9.83 7.74 -5.42
CA ASP A 3 -10.41 8.44 -6.56
C ASP A 3 -9.84 9.87 -6.64
N LEU A 4 -10.28 10.67 -7.60
CA LEU A 4 -9.77 12.05 -7.73
C LEU A 4 -10.10 12.90 -6.52
N TRP A 5 -11.34 12.86 -6.02
CA TRP A 5 -11.78 13.67 -4.89
C TRP A 5 -10.99 13.35 -3.61
N SER A 6 -10.83 12.06 -3.29
CA SER A 6 -10.05 11.63 -2.13
C SER A 6 -8.56 11.90 -2.29
N SER A 7 -8.03 11.87 -3.53
CA SER A 7 -6.66 12.28 -3.83
C SER A 7 -6.44 13.76 -3.55
N GLU A 8 -7.32 14.64 -4.02
CA GLU A 8 -7.29 16.08 -3.73
C GLU A 8 -7.39 16.35 -2.21
N THR A 9 -8.35 15.70 -1.54
CA THR A 9 -8.52 15.82 -0.08
C THR A 9 -7.28 15.35 0.69
N SER A 10 -6.64 14.26 0.24
CA SER A 10 -5.42 13.75 0.87
C SER A 10 -4.26 14.74 0.74
N VAL A 11 -4.15 15.43 -0.38
CA VAL A 11 -3.13 16.49 -0.59
C VAL A 11 -3.41 17.68 0.32
N GLU A 12 -4.67 18.15 0.42
CA GLU A 12 -5.05 19.22 1.33
C GLU A 12 -4.71 18.90 2.79
N LEU A 13 -4.98 17.66 3.23
CA LEU A 13 -4.60 17.19 4.56
C LEU A 13 -3.09 17.13 4.76
N ALA A 14 -2.34 16.67 3.76
CA ALA A 14 -0.89 16.62 3.82
C ALA A 14 -0.26 18.03 3.90
N ASP A 15 -0.82 19.00 3.18
CA ASP A 15 -0.39 20.41 3.28
C ASP A 15 -0.70 21.03 4.64
N LYS A 16 -1.84 20.65 5.22
CA LYS A 16 -2.26 21.17 6.54
C LYS A 16 -1.44 20.61 7.68
N TYR A 17 -1.01 19.35 7.61
CA TYR A 17 -0.31 18.66 8.70
C TYR A 17 1.11 18.31 8.32
N ARG A 18 2.09 18.86 9.07
CA ARG A 18 3.52 18.70 8.79
C ARG A 18 3.96 17.22 8.67
N PHE A 19 3.40 16.35 9.49
CA PHE A 19 3.74 14.92 9.55
C PHE A 19 3.01 14.07 8.52
N ALA A 20 2.01 14.63 7.81
CA ALA A 20 1.23 13.90 6.83
C ALA A 20 1.84 14.01 5.43
N TYR A 21 1.69 12.95 4.67
CA TYR A 21 2.00 12.85 3.25
C TYR A 21 0.81 12.21 2.53
N ALA A 22 0.72 12.38 1.23
CA ALA A 22 -0.38 11.86 0.42
C ALA A 22 0.11 10.86 -0.63
N THR A 23 -0.74 9.91 -0.95
CA THR A 23 -0.70 9.15 -2.19
C THR A 23 -1.91 9.51 -3.04
N VAL A 24 -1.76 9.54 -4.35
CA VAL A 24 -2.82 9.91 -5.30
C VAL A 24 -2.99 8.84 -6.35
N GLY A 25 -4.23 8.46 -6.64
CA GLY A 25 -4.53 7.41 -7.60
C GLY A 25 -6.01 7.06 -7.63
N VAL A 26 -6.36 6.08 -8.45
CA VAL A 26 -7.72 5.54 -8.56
C VAL A 26 -7.69 4.04 -8.31
N HIS A 27 -8.40 3.65 -7.26
CA HIS A 27 -8.52 2.26 -6.83
C HIS A 27 -9.28 1.42 -7.87
N PRO A 28 -8.97 0.13 -8.05
CA PRO A 28 -9.62 -0.73 -9.05
C PRO A 28 -11.14 -0.83 -8.93
N THR A 29 -11.71 -0.50 -7.78
CA THR A 29 -13.17 -0.45 -7.59
C THR A 29 -13.82 0.86 -8.02
N ASP A 30 -13.04 1.88 -8.40
CA ASP A 30 -13.52 3.23 -8.72
C ASP A 30 -13.06 3.73 -10.11
N ILE A 31 -12.53 2.83 -10.93
CA ILE A 31 -12.01 3.13 -12.29
C ILE A 31 -13.08 3.54 -13.29
N SER A 32 -14.36 3.24 -13.04
CA SER A 32 -15.45 3.73 -13.89
C SER A 32 -15.50 5.26 -14.03
N GLY A 33 -14.92 5.98 -13.06
CA GLY A 33 -14.75 7.44 -13.09
C GLY A 33 -13.44 7.93 -13.71
N TYR A 34 -12.57 7.02 -14.19
CA TYR A 34 -11.27 7.38 -14.74
C TYR A 34 -11.40 7.92 -16.18
N THR A 35 -11.00 9.16 -16.36
CA THR A 35 -10.96 9.85 -17.66
C THR A 35 -9.58 10.46 -17.89
N ASP A 36 -9.29 10.90 -19.12
CA ASP A 36 -8.03 11.59 -19.41
C ASP A 36 -7.88 12.88 -18.56
N GLU A 37 -9.00 13.57 -18.25
CA GLU A 37 -8.99 14.73 -17.34
C GLU A 37 -8.58 14.33 -15.91
N VAL A 38 -9.05 13.18 -15.42
CA VAL A 38 -8.64 12.64 -14.10
C VAL A 38 -7.15 12.34 -14.11
N GLU A 39 -6.65 11.70 -15.17
CA GLU A 39 -5.23 11.41 -15.35
C GLU A 39 -4.36 12.66 -15.29
N GLU A 40 -4.73 13.71 -16.05
CA GLU A 40 -4.03 15.00 -16.04
C GLU A 40 -4.01 15.64 -14.65
N LYS A 41 -5.14 15.59 -13.92
CA LYS A 41 -5.23 16.09 -12.55
C LYS A 41 -4.34 15.31 -11.58
N LEU A 42 -4.33 13.98 -11.65
CA LEU A 42 -3.44 13.15 -10.83
C LEU A 42 -1.96 13.50 -11.09
N ILE A 43 -1.56 13.65 -12.35
CA ILE A 43 -0.20 14.08 -12.72
C ILE A 43 0.11 15.46 -12.13
N LYS A 44 -0.82 16.40 -12.19
CA LYS A 44 -0.66 17.74 -11.61
C LYS A 44 -0.49 17.68 -10.07
N LEU A 45 -1.28 16.87 -9.38
CA LEU A 45 -1.17 16.66 -7.93
C LEU A 45 0.22 16.12 -7.54
N CYS A 46 0.84 15.30 -8.38
CA CYS A 46 2.20 14.78 -8.15
C CYS A 46 3.29 15.86 -8.13
N GLY A 47 3.01 17.08 -8.59
CA GLY A 47 3.89 18.23 -8.44
C GLY A 47 3.97 18.77 -7.01
N ASN A 48 3.03 18.41 -6.14
CA ASN A 48 3.10 18.76 -4.71
C ASN A 48 4.16 17.89 -4.01
N PRO A 49 5.12 18.48 -3.28
CA PRO A 49 6.18 17.73 -2.59
C PRO A 49 5.67 16.80 -1.48
N LYS A 50 4.44 17.00 -0.99
CA LYS A 50 3.77 16.13 -0.04
C LYS A 50 3.15 14.89 -0.67
N VAL A 51 3.03 14.81 -1.98
CA VAL A 51 2.60 13.61 -2.71
C VAL A 51 3.81 12.72 -2.91
N VAL A 52 3.83 11.57 -2.25
CA VAL A 52 5.01 10.70 -2.17
C VAL A 52 4.90 9.43 -3.01
N ALA A 53 3.71 9.07 -3.48
CA ALA A 53 3.51 7.88 -4.32
C ALA A 53 2.25 8.00 -5.18
N ILE A 54 2.16 7.16 -6.23
CA ILE A 54 0.93 6.85 -6.95
C ILE A 54 0.25 5.68 -6.24
N GLY A 55 -0.97 5.89 -5.78
CA GLY A 55 -1.73 4.87 -5.05
C GLY A 55 -2.95 5.46 -4.33
N GLU A 56 -3.91 4.61 -4.07
CA GLU A 56 -3.88 3.17 -4.16
C GLU A 56 -4.33 2.72 -5.56
N ILE A 57 -3.55 1.87 -6.24
CA ILE A 57 -3.81 1.36 -7.59
C ILE A 57 -3.65 -0.16 -7.60
N GLY A 58 -4.17 -0.84 -8.60
CA GLY A 58 -3.99 -2.29 -8.71
C GLY A 58 -5.21 -3.05 -9.22
N LEU A 59 -5.47 -4.24 -8.65
CA LEU A 59 -6.52 -5.16 -9.09
C LEU A 59 -7.35 -5.66 -7.90
N ASP A 60 -8.70 -5.67 -8.07
CA ASP A 60 -9.64 -6.25 -7.11
C ASP A 60 -10.64 -7.17 -7.83
N TYR A 61 -10.42 -8.47 -7.74
CA TYR A 61 -11.30 -9.47 -8.34
C TYR A 61 -12.37 -9.97 -7.37
N TYR A 62 -12.35 -9.51 -6.14
CA TYR A 62 -13.38 -9.84 -5.16
C TYR A 62 -14.65 -9.01 -5.39
N TRP A 63 -14.53 -7.69 -5.50
CA TRP A 63 -15.67 -6.81 -5.70
C TRP A 63 -16.14 -6.77 -7.15
N MET A 64 -15.23 -6.99 -8.12
CA MET A 64 -15.51 -7.08 -9.56
C MET A 64 -16.49 -6.02 -10.09
N LYS A 65 -16.32 -4.76 -9.66
CA LYS A 65 -17.16 -3.65 -10.18
C LYS A 65 -16.95 -3.43 -11.68
N ASP A 66 -15.73 -3.66 -12.14
CA ASP A 66 -15.35 -3.60 -13.55
C ASP A 66 -14.68 -4.91 -13.98
N PRO A 67 -14.76 -5.30 -15.29
CA PRO A 67 -14.10 -6.48 -15.82
C PRO A 67 -12.60 -6.49 -15.58
N LYS A 68 -11.99 -7.67 -15.50
CA LYS A 68 -10.56 -7.86 -15.24
C LYS A 68 -9.66 -7.12 -16.22
N ASP A 69 -9.94 -7.26 -17.51
CA ASP A 69 -9.19 -6.61 -18.58
C ASP A 69 -9.24 -5.09 -18.48
N ILE A 70 -10.36 -4.54 -18.07
CA ILE A 70 -10.53 -3.10 -17.83
C ILE A 70 -9.68 -2.67 -16.62
N GLN A 71 -9.76 -3.41 -15.50
CA GLN A 71 -8.91 -3.14 -14.34
C GLN A 71 -7.41 -3.17 -14.71
N GLU A 72 -6.97 -4.16 -15.48
CA GLU A 72 -5.59 -4.27 -15.94
C GLU A 72 -5.14 -3.10 -16.81
N ILE A 73 -6.00 -2.60 -17.71
CA ILE A 73 -5.72 -1.42 -18.54
C ILE A 73 -5.47 -0.20 -17.66
N TYR A 74 -6.35 0.08 -16.70
CA TYR A 74 -6.21 1.25 -15.83
C TYR A 74 -5.09 1.09 -14.79
N PHE A 75 -4.77 -0.13 -14.38
CA PHE A 75 -3.60 -0.37 -13.57
C PHE A 75 -2.33 0.01 -14.34
N ARG A 76 -2.15 -0.46 -15.59
CA ARG A 76 -0.99 -0.09 -16.42
C ARG A 76 -0.93 1.41 -16.70
N LYS A 77 -2.04 2.08 -17.00
CA LYS A 77 -2.07 3.54 -17.16
C LYS A 77 -1.50 4.27 -15.94
N GLN A 78 -1.86 3.84 -14.73
CA GLN A 78 -1.37 4.46 -13.51
C GLN A 78 0.08 4.07 -13.17
N MET A 79 0.54 2.89 -13.56
CA MET A 79 1.96 2.54 -13.54
C MET A 79 2.77 3.45 -14.49
N ASP A 80 2.24 3.76 -15.67
CA ASP A 80 2.88 4.70 -16.60
C ASP A 80 2.92 6.13 -16.03
N ILE A 81 1.89 6.57 -15.28
CA ILE A 81 1.96 7.84 -14.53
C ILE A 81 3.11 7.78 -13.53
N ALA A 82 3.21 6.72 -12.72
CA ALA A 82 4.26 6.59 -11.71
C ALA A 82 5.67 6.69 -12.33
N ARG A 83 5.88 6.02 -13.47
CA ARG A 83 7.12 6.13 -14.27
C ARG A 83 7.37 7.57 -14.72
N LYS A 84 6.36 8.23 -15.30
CA LYS A 84 6.45 9.61 -15.81
C LYS A 84 6.81 10.63 -14.73
N VAL A 85 6.24 10.46 -13.52
CA VAL A 85 6.47 11.38 -12.40
C VAL A 85 7.60 10.93 -11.47
N ASN A 86 8.24 9.79 -11.76
CA ASN A 86 9.32 9.19 -10.98
C ASN A 86 8.98 9.03 -9.50
N LYS A 87 7.81 8.45 -9.22
CA LYS A 87 7.35 8.16 -7.85
C LYS A 87 7.10 6.66 -7.66
N PRO A 88 7.27 6.14 -6.44
CA PRO A 88 6.89 4.77 -6.12
C PRO A 88 5.37 4.58 -6.21
N VAL A 89 4.94 3.32 -6.16
CA VAL A 89 3.53 2.94 -6.20
C VAL A 89 3.07 2.28 -4.91
N VAL A 90 1.78 2.42 -4.59
CA VAL A 90 1.10 1.66 -3.53
C VAL A 90 0.05 0.77 -4.18
N ILE A 91 0.26 -0.54 -4.07
CA ILE A 91 -0.45 -1.56 -4.83
C ILE A 91 -1.49 -2.26 -3.96
N HIS A 92 -2.74 -2.18 -4.41
CA HIS A 92 -3.83 -3.03 -3.97
C HIS A 92 -3.88 -4.33 -4.77
N THR A 93 -4.11 -5.45 -4.09
CA THR A 93 -4.40 -6.72 -4.76
C THR A 93 -5.34 -7.56 -3.92
N ARG A 94 -6.48 -7.93 -4.49
CA ARG A 94 -7.45 -8.81 -3.82
C ARG A 94 -8.00 -9.84 -4.80
N ASP A 95 -7.76 -11.12 -4.50
CA ASP A 95 -8.07 -12.27 -5.36
C ASP A 95 -7.46 -12.17 -6.79
N ALA A 96 -6.37 -11.37 -6.94
CA ALA A 96 -5.76 -10.99 -8.20
C ALA A 96 -4.22 -11.10 -8.19
N MET A 97 -3.64 -11.85 -7.25
CA MET A 97 -2.19 -11.85 -7.00
C MET A 97 -1.38 -12.24 -8.24
N GLU A 98 -1.81 -13.24 -9.00
CA GLU A 98 -1.08 -13.73 -10.18
C GLU A 98 -0.98 -12.65 -11.26
N ASP A 99 -2.11 -12.04 -11.62
CA ASP A 99 -2.15 -10.97 -12.63
C ASP A 99 -1.45 -9.70 -12.12
N THR A 100 -1.55 -9.40 -10.82
CA THR A 100 -0.81 -8.29 -10.21
C THR A 100 0.70 -8.50 -10.36
N VAL A 101 1.24 -9.66 -9.97
CA VAL A 101 2.67 -9.97 -10.10
C VAL A 101 3.12 -9.88 -11.55
N LYS A 102 2.34 -10.43 -12.49
CA LYS A 102 2.64 -10.38 -13.92
C LYS A 102 2.77 -8.94 -14.42
N ILE A 103 1.82 -8.06 -14.06
CA ILE A 103 1.88 -6.64 -14.46
C ILE A 103 3.09 -5.96 -13.80
N LEU A 104 3.35 -6.18 -12.52
CA LEU A 104 4.51 -5.57 -11.86
C LEU A 104 5.86 -6.01 -12.45
N GLN A 105 5.93 -7.20 -13.06
CA GLN A 105 7.11 -7.67 -13.78
C GLN A 105 7.30 -6.97 -15.15
N GLU A 106 6.26 -6.39 -15.73
CA GLU A 106 6.37 -5.55 -16.93
C GLU A 106 7.01 -4.17 -16.62
N TYR A 107 7.11 -3.79 -15.33
CA TYR A 107 7.57 -2.48 -14.84
C TYR A 107 8.77 -2.62 -13.88
N GLU A 108 9.88 -3.19 -14.39
CA GLU A 108 11.09 -3.48 -13.59
C GLU A 108 11.78 -2.24 -13.02
N ASP A 109 11.55 -1.08 -13.61
CA ASP A 109 12.08 0.22 -13.20
C ASP A 109 11.30 0.87 -12.04
N ILE A 110 10.10 0.37 -11.72
CA ILE A 110 9.23 0.93 -10.67
C ILE A 110 9.40 0.17 -9.35
N LYS A 111 9.51 0.94 -8.27
CA LYS A 111 9.53 0.46 -6.88
C LYS A 111 8.20 0.76 -6.22
N GLY A 112 7.87 0.05 -5.16
CA GLY A 112 6.61 0.32 -4.48
C GLY A 112 6.38 -0.45 -3.20
N ILE A 113 5.12 -0.45 -2.81
CA ILE A 113 4.60 -1.10 -1.62
C ILE A 113 3.42 -1.98 -2.04
N MET A 114 3.45 -3.24 -1.63
CA MET A 114 2.28 -4.11 -1.66
C MET A 114 1.46 -3.83 -0.39
N HIS A 115 0.41 -3.02 -0.52
CA HIS A 115 -0.47 -2.65 0.58
C HIS A 115 -1.22 -3.87 1.13
N CYS A 116 -1.35 -3.96 2.46
CA CYS A 116 -2.06 -5.02 3.16
C CYS A 116 -1.82 -6.42 2.55
N TYR A 117 -0.55 -6.79 2.38
CA TYR A 117 -0.12 -7.90 1.55
C TYR A 117 -0.80 -9.23 1.91
N PRO A 118 -1.62 -9.82 1.01
CA PRO A 118 -2.37 -11.03 1.28
C PRO A 118 -1.67 -12.31 0.81
N GLY A 119 -0.49 -12.15 0.18
CA GLY A 119 0.23 -13.23 -0.50
C GLY A 119 1.05 -14.13 0.42
N SER A 120 1.77 -15.06 -0.19
CA SER A 120 2.74 -15.93 0.46
C SER A 120 4.14 -15.31 0.43
N TYR A 121 5.05 -15.83 1.27
CA TYR A 121 6.47 -15.48 1.20
C TYR A 121 7.07 -15.85 -0.17
N GLU A 122 6.67 -16.99 -0.76
CA GLU A 122 7.17 -17.44 -2.06
C GLU A 122 6.81 -16.47 -3.18
N THR A 123 5.59 -15.94 -3.16
CA THR A 123 5.18 -14.90 -4.11
C THR A 123 5.91 -13.58 -3.86
N ALA A 124 6.09 -13.19 -2.60
CA ALA A 124 6.79 -11.96 -2.25
C ALA A 124 8.25 -11.96 -2.72
N LYS A 125 8.93 -13.10 -2.72
CA LYS A 125 10.31 -13.22 -3.24
C LYS A 125 10.47 -12.76 -4.69
N LEU A 126 9.42 -12.85 -5.50
CA LEU A 126 9.45 -12.40 -6.90
C LEU A 126 9.52 -10.87 -7.03
N LEU A 127 9.20 -10.14 -5.96
CA LEU A 127 9.08 -8.69 -5.95
C LEU A 127 9.96 -8.00 -4.89
N MET A 128 10.57 -8.74 -3.96
CA MET A 128 11.21 -8.19 -2.76
C MET A 128 12.48 -7.36 -3.03
N ASP A 129 13.04 -7.42 -4.22
CA ASP A 129 14.13 -6.55 -4.66
C ASP A 129 13.69 -5.08 -4.81
N ARG A 130 12.43 -4.87 -5.18
CA ARG A 130 11.86 -3.55 -5.52
C ARG A 130 10.68 -3.13 -4.66
N TYR A 131 10.01 -4.08 -3.99
CA TYR A 131 8.79 -3.81 -3.22
C TYR A 131 9.01 -4.05 -1.73
N TYR A 132 8.33 -3.23 -0.95
CA TYR A 132 8.06 -3.44 0.47
C TYR A 132 6.66 -4.03 0.65
N PHE A 133 6.42 -4.63 1.83
CA PHE A 133 5.17 -5.36 2.08
C PHE A 133 4.50 -4.82 3.34
N GLY A 134 3.30 -4.28 3.18
CA GLY A 134 2.48 -3.74 4.25
C GLY A 134 1.84 -4.85 5.09
N VAL A 135 1.94 -4.70 6.38
CA VAL A 135 1.32 -5.58 7.39
C VAL A 135 0.30 -4.76 8.15
N ALA A 136 -0.99 -5.10 7.96
CA ALA A 136 -2.12 -4.43 8.60
C ALA A 136 -2.63 -5.20 9.84
N GLY A 137 -3.69 -4.67 10.47
CA GLY A 137 -4.29 -5.19 11.70
C GLY A 137 -4.70 -6.66 11.65
N VAL A 138 -4.90 -7.24 10.47
CA VAL A 138 -5.22 -8.66 10.26
C VAL A 138 -4.16 -9.61 10.80
N VAL A 139 -2.91 -9.18 10.97
CA VAL A 139 -1.83 -9.98 11.56
C VAL A 139 -2.16 -10.39 13.01
N THR A 140 -2.92 -9.56 13.72
CA THR A 140 -3.33 -9.83 15.11
C THR A 140 -4.46 -10.87 15.23
N PHE A 141 -5.09 -11.26 14.10
CA PHE A 141 -6.22 -12.18 14.13
C PHE A 141 -5.74 -13.62 14.37
N LYS A 142 -6.37 -14.28 15.36
CA LYS A 142 -5.98 -15.64 15.80
C LYS A 142 -5.91 -16.63 14.63
N ASN A 143 -6.84 -16.57 13.70
CA ASN A 143 -6.98 -17.53 12.60
C ASN A 143 -6.22 -17.13 11.33
N ASN A 144 -5.53 -15.98 11.32
CA ASN A 144 -4.77 -15.54 10.13
C ASN A 144 -3.34 -16.10 10.14
N VAL A 145 -3.24 -17.42 10.04
CA VAL A 145 -1.95 -18.15 10.04
C VAL A 145 -1.08 -17.71 8.86
N LYS A 146 -1.68 -17.53 7.69
CA LYS A 146 -0.95 -17.16 6.45
C LYS A 146 -0.14 -15.87 6.60
N THR A 147 -0.75 -14.80 7.13
CA THR A 147 -0.03 -13.53 7.34
C THR A 147 1.06 -13.68 8.39
N LYS A 148 0.84 -14.47 9.46
CA LYS A 148 1.85 -14.71 10.48
C LYS A 148 3.06 -15.47 9.94
N GLU A 149 2.85 -16.52 9.15
CA GLU A 149 3.93 -17.25 8.47
C GLU A 149 4.69 -16.35 7.47
N PHE A 150 3.97 -15.49 6.76
CA PHE A 150 4.60 -14.52 5.87
C PHE A 150 5.49 -13.56 6.65
N VAL A 151 4.99 -12.97 7.73
CA VAL A 151 5.76 -12.04 8.59
C VAL A 151 6.96 -12.75 9.20
N GLU A 152 6.81 -13.99 9.69
CA GLU A 152 7.91 -14.78 10.25
C GLU A 152 9.08 -14.92 9.28
N LYS A 153 8.80 -15.26 8.01
CA LYS A 153 9.79 -15.53 6.98
C LYS A 153 10.38 -14.27 6.32
N MET A 154 9.58 -13.21 6.20
CA MET A 154 9.98 -11.98 5.48
C MET A 154 11.05 -11.22 6.27
N PRO A 155 12.17 -10.79 5.65
CA PRO A 155 13.13 -9.89 6.29
C PRO A 155 12.47 -8.61 6.79
N LEU A 156 12.85 -8.14 8.00
CA LEU A 156 12.25 -6.96 8.61
C LEU A 156 12.49 -5.68 7.79
N ASP A 157 13.62 -5.60 7.10
CA ASP A 157 13.98 -4.49 6.20
C ASP A 157 13.15 -4.44 4.90
N ARG A 158 12.18 -5.35 4.75
CA ARG A 158 11.19 -5.38 3.66
C ARG A 158 9.76 -5.20 4.14
N LEU A 159 9.55 -5.12 5.46
CA LEU A 159 8.22 -4.93 6.04
C LEU A 159 7.90 -3.44 6.29
N LEU A 160 6.65 -3.11 6.13
CA LEU A 160 6.01 -1.89 6.62
C LEU A 160 4.85 -2.28 7.53
N ILE A 161 4.53 -1.43 8.50
CA ILE A 161 3.32 -1.57 9.31
C ILE A 161 2.31 -0.50 8.93
N GLU A 162 1.04 -0.87 8.90
CA GLU A 162 -0.05 0.00 8.48
C GLU A 162 -1.35 -0.30 9.21
N THR A 163 -2.38 0.50 9.02
CA THR A 163 -3.66 0.31 9.68
C THR A 163 -4.79 -0.12 8.75
N ASP A 164 -4.81 0.41 7.52
CA ASP A 164 -5.96 0.36 6.62
C ASP A 164 -7.23 1.00 7.24
N SER A 165 -7.03 2.02 8.09
CA SER A 165 -8.15 2.71 8.75
C SER A 165 -9.11 3.34 7.71
N PRO A 166 -10.42 3.21 7.94
CA PRO A 166 -11.15 2.78 9.14
C PRO A 166 -11.44 1.26 9.21
N TYR A 167 -10.83 0.46 8.36
CA TYR A 167 -11.03 -1.00 8.23
C TYR A 167 -9.97 -1.80 9.00
N LEU A 168 -10.09 -3.13 9.01
CA LEU A 168 -9.10 -4.09 9.48
C LEU A 168 -8.61 -3.88 10.94
N THR A 169 -9.51 -3.42 11.81
CA THR A 169 -9.20 -3.09 13.21
C THR A 169 -8.52 -4.25 13.92
N PRO A 170 -7.33 -4.03 14.53
CA PRO A 170 -6.59 -5.09 15.22
C PRO A 170 -7.27 -5.52 16.52
N VAL A 171 -6.88 -6.70 17.02
CA VAL A 171 -7.18 -7.12 18.41
C VAL A 171 -6.42 -6.17 19.35
N PRO A 172 -7.03 -5.71 20.47
CA PRO A 172 -8.32 -6.15 21.04
C PRO A 172 -9.56 -5.40 20.54
N TYR A 173 -9.42 -4.45 19.62
CA TYR A 173 -10.51 -3.56 19.18
C TYR A 173 -11.30 -4.08 17.98
N ARG A 174 -11.08 -5.33 17.57
CA ARG A 174 -11.77 -5.94 16.43
C ARG A 174 -13.29 -5.71 16.49
N GLY A 175 -13.89 -5.32 15.34
CA GLY A 175 -15.33 -5.00 15.25
C GLY A 175 -15.68 -3.54 15.56
N LYS A 176 -14.70 -2.73 16.00
CA LYS A 176 -14.84 -1.27 16.11
C LYS A 176 -14.23 -0.59 14.89
N ARG A 177 -14.46 0.71 14.73
CA ARG A 177 -13.79 1.52 13.72
C ARG A 177 -12.30 1.57 14.01
N ASN A 178 -11.47 1.32 12.99
CA ASN A 178 -10.02 1.39 13.11
C ASN A 178 -9.53 2.85 13.12
N GLU A 179 -8.39 3.08 13.74
CA GLU A 179 -7.74 4.39 13.88
C GLU A 179 -6.24 4.27 13.61
N PRO A 180 -5.58 5.34 13.09
CA PRO A 180 -4.14 5.33 12.81
C PRO A 180 -3.27 4.98 14.03
N SER A 181 -3.71 5.35 15.25
CA SER A 181 -3.03 5.03 16.51
C SER A 181 -2.93 3.51 16.77
N TYR A 182 -3.83 2.71 16.21
CA TYR A 182 -3.83 1.25 16.41
C TYR A 182 -2.73 0.52 15.65
N VAL A 183 -1.90 1.22 14.87
CA VAL A 183 -0.68 0.64 14.27
C VAL A 183 0.28 0.07 15.32
N GLU A 184 0.22 0.56 16.55
CA GLU A 184 1.02 0.02 17.67
C GLU A 184 0.74 -1.47 17.94
N PHE A 185 -0.51 -1.93 17.81
CA PHE A 185 -0.87 -3.35 17.98
C PHE A 185 -0.32 -4.23 16.86
N VAL A 186 -0.20 -3.67 15.65
CA VAL A 186 0.48 -4.33 14.52
C VAL A 186 1.97 -4.47 14.83
N ALA A 187 2.62 -3.41 15.31
CA ALA A 187 4.02 -3.45 15.70
C ALA A 187 4.29 -4.49 16.81
N GLN A 188 3.43 -4.54 17.83
CA GLN A 188 3.52 -5.51 18.92
C GLN A 188 3.41 -6.96 18.42
N GLU A 189 2.46 -7.25 17.53
CA GLU A 189 2.30 -8.61 16.97
C GLU A 189 3.47 -9.00 16.07
N VAL A 190 3.97 -8.08 15.23
CA VAL A 190 5.16 -8.31 14.40
C VAL A 190 6.38 -8.58 15.28
N ALA A 191 6.58 -7.81 16.35
CA ALA A 191 7.64 -8.02 17.31
C ALA A 191 7.58 -9.41 17.96
N SER A 192 6.37 -9.82 18.39
CA SER A 192 6.13 -11.15 18.95
C SER A 192 6.46 -12.28 17.97
N ILE A 193 6.01 -12.17 16.72
CA ILE A 193 6.28 -13.18 15.68
C ILE A 193 7.78 -13.28 15.37
N LYS A 194 8.47 -12.13 15.32
CA LYS A 194 9.91 -12.04 15.01
C LYS A 194 10.82 -12.37 16.18
N GLY A 195 10.32 -12.39 17.42
CA GLY A 195 11.12 -12.56 18.61
C GLY A 195 12.09 -11.39 18.89
N ILE A 196 11.69 -10.15 18.53
CA ILE A 196 12.46 -8.92 18.71
C ILE A 196 11.65 -7.88 19.49
N THR A 197 12.24 -6.73 19.80
CA THR A 197 11.53 -5.66 20.53
C THR A 197 10.60 -4.85 19.63
N VAL A 198 9.57 -4.26 20.21
CA VAL A 198 8.62 -3.38 19.50
C VAL A 198 9.35 -2.14 18.95
N GLU A 199 10.31 -1.60 19.72
CA GLU A 199 11.12 -0.46 19.32
C GLU A 199 11.93 -0.76 18.06
N GLU A 200 12.48 -1.97 17.94
CA GLU A 200 13.21 -2.40 16.75
C GLU A 200 12.29 -2.50 15.55
N VAL A 201 11.08 -3.05 15.69
CA VAL A 201 10.08 -3.07 14.60
C VAL A 201 9.75 -1.65 14.16
N ILE A 202 9.41 -0.75 15.10
CA ILE A 202 9.07 0.65 14.79
C ILE A 202 10.23 1.34 14.08
N ARG A 203 11.46 1.19 14.60
CA ARG A 203 12.65 1.81 14.00
C ARG A 203 12.85 1.37 12.56
N VAL A 204 12.91 0.05 12.31
CA VAL A 204 13.23 -0.47 10.98
C VAL A 204 12.11 -0.19 9.98
N THR A 205 10.83 -0.40 10.35
CA THR A 205 9.72 -0.13 9.44
C THR A 205 9.56 1.36 9.13
N THR A 206 9.89 2.25 10.08
CA THR A 206 9.95 3.70 9.83
C THR A 206 11.06 4.05 8.85
N GLU A 207 12.25 3.47 8.99
CA GLU A 207 13.36 3.66 8.05
C GLU A 207 13.01 3.14 6.65
N ASN A 208 12.34 1.99 6.56
CA ASN A 208 11.83 1.45 5.31
C ASN A 208 10.84 2.42 4.64
N ALA A 209 9.88 2.96 5.40
CA ALA A 209 8.90 3.92 4.90
C ALA A 209 9.59 5.21 4.41
N LYS A 210 10.52 5.75 5.18
CA LYS A 210 11.31 6.92 4.76
C LYS A 210 12.06 6.66 3.46
N LYS A 211 12.70 5.50 3.35
CA LYS A 211 13.48 5.12 2.16
C LYS A 211 12.62 4.99 0.91
N ILE A 212 11.48 4.31 0.98
CA ILE A 212 10.64 4.09 -0.22
C ILE A 212 9.95 5.37 -0.65
N TYR A 213 9.52 6.20 0.29
CA TYR A 213 8.84 7.46 -0.01
C TYR A 213 9.78 8.65 -0.24
N GLY A 214 11.09 8.51 0.04
CA GLY A 214 12.06 9.61 -0.07
C GLY A 214 11.77 10.75 0.91
N ILE A 215 11.36 10.44 2.14
CA ILE A 215 10.99 11.43 3.15
C ILE A 215 11.95 11.39 4.36
N GLY A 216 12.18 12.55 4.98
CA GLY A 216 12.92 12.62 6.25
C GLY A 216 14.43 12.68 6.11
N GLU A 217 14.96 13.17 4.98
CA GLU A 217 16.32 13.70 4.86
C GLU A 217 16.38 15.15 5.31
#